data_a8c4b702a58934b3200c41f955329637
#
_entry.id   a8c4b702a58934b3200c41f955329637
#
_cell.length_a   1.000
_cell.length_b   1.000
_cell.length_c   1.000
_cell.angle_alpha   90.00
_cell.angle_beta   90.00
_cell.angle_gamma   90.00
#
_symmetry.space_group_name_H-M   'P 1'
#
loop_
_entity.id
_entity.type
_entity.pdbx_description
1 polymer ?
#
loop_
_entity_poly.entity_id
_entity_poly.type
_entity_poly.pdbx_seq_one_letter_code
_entity_poly.pdbx_strand_id
1 'polypeptide(L)'
;MKHIYTALLALFISLNAAAQLPDGSIAPDWTAEDLNGVEHNLYSLLDEGKKVIIDFSATWCGPCWSYHNTGALEDIWETYGPDGTDEVYVFFIEADDTTTPEDLEGTGTATQGNWIEGTGYPIIDNGGSIFDDYAGAYYPTIYTICPNRMLMESSQISADDHAA
;
A
#
# COMPACT_ATOMS: atom_id res chain seq x y z
N MET A 1 44.02 50.46 5.58
CA MET A 1 43.79 49.00 5.54
C MET A 1 42.29 48.76 5.77
N LYS A 2 41.55 48.44 4.72
CA LYS A 2 40.09 48.23 4.79
C LYS A 2 39.84 46.73 4.88
N HIS A 3 39.34 46.26 6.00
CA HIS A 3 38.91 44.86 6.17
C HIS A 3 37.56 44.67 5.54
N ILE A 4 37.51 43.92 4.44
CA ILE A 4 36.28 43.48 3.79
C ILE A 4 35.87 42.18 4.49
N TYR A 5 34.82 42.24 5.32
CA TYR A 5 34.17 41.03 5.88
C TYR A 5 33.20 40.50 4.84
N THR A 6 33.59 39.39 4.18
CA THR A 6 32.70 38.63 3.30
C THR A 6 31.80 37.77 4.17
N ALA A 7 30.55 38.19 4.36
CA ALA A 7 29.55 37.37 5.01
C ALA A 7 29.13 36.26 4.05
N LEU A 8 29.53 35.02 4.35
CA LEU A 8 29.04 33.83 3.68
C LEU A 8 27.61 33.55 4.19
N LEU A 9 26.60 33.89 3.39
CA LEU A 9 25.22 33.53 3.63
C LEU A 9 25.06 32.07 3.25
N ALA A 10 25.12 31.17 4.25
CA ALA A 10 24.81 29.76 4.05
C ALA A 10 23.32 29.60 3.80
N LEU A 11 22.94 29.37 2.55
CA LEU A 11 21.58 29.04 2.16
C LEU A 11 21.31 27.58 2.61
N PHE A 12 20.65 27.41 3.74
CA PHE A 12 20.11 26.12 4.15
C PHE A 12 18.93 25.77 3.22
N ILE A 13 19.20 25.02 2.17
CA ILE A 13 18.13 24.32 1.42
C ILE A 13 17.69 23.17 2.30
N SER A 14 16.57 23.31 3.01
CA SER A 14 15.90 22.19 3.64
C SER A 14 15.37 21.28 2.51
N LEU A 15 16.10 20.19 2.22
CA LEU A 15 15.52 19.09 1.47
C LEU A 15 14.41 18.52 2.38
N ASN A 16 13.18 18.78 2.01
CA ASN A 16 12.08 17.95 2.49
C ASN A 16 12.29 16.59 1.85
N ALA A 17 12.90 15.64 2.56
CA ALA A 17 12.78 14.24 2.24
C ALA A 17 11.27 13.93 2.42
N ALA A 18 10.57 13.63 1.34
CA ALA A 18 9.26 13.03 1.45
C ALA A 18 9.48 11.69 2.17
N ALA A 19 9.12 11.64 3.42
CA ALA A 19 9.07 10.41 4.18
C ALA A 19 7.62 9.90 4.06
N GLN A 20 7.45 8.58 4.06
CA GLN A 20 6.13 7.95 4.16
C GLN A 20 5.29 8.61 5.25
N LEU A 21 3.98 8.51 5.13
CA LEU A 21 3.09 9.00 6.17
C LEU A 21 3.41 8.30 7.50
N PRO A 22 3.70 9.05 8.57
CA PRO A 22 4.01 8.44 9.85
C PRO A 22 2.77 7.80 10.48
N ASP A 23 3.00 6.80 11.33
CA ASP A 23 1.95 6.14 12.11
C ASP A 23 1.08 7.16 12.85
N GLY A 24 -0.22 6.94 12.82
CA GLY A 24 -1.22 7.84 13.39
C GLY A 24 -1.62 9.01 12.48
N SER A 25 -1.09 9.08 11.26
CA SER A 25 -1.61 10.00 10.25
C SER A 25 -3.03 9.60 9.82
N ILE A 26 -3.79 10.59 9.33
CA ILE A 26 -5.05 10.31 8.64
C ILE A 26 -4.72 9.77 7.25
N ALA A 27 -5.24 8.58 6.94
CA ALA A 27 -5.09 7.97 5.63
C ALA A 27 -5.77 8.85 4.56
N PRO A 28 -5.10 9.16 3.44
CA PRO A 28 -5.74 9.77 2.30
C PRO A 28 -6.88 8.88 1.77
N ASP A 29 -8.02 9.49 1.45
CA ASP A 29 -9.12 8.78 0.82
C ASP A 29 -8.82 8.50 -0.65
N TRP A 30 -9.32 7.39 -1.16
CA TRP A 30 -9.21 7.04 -2.56
C TRP A 30 -10.45 6.28 -3.04
N THR A 31 -10.66 6.33 -4.35
CA THR A 31 -11.63 5.47 -5.05
C THR A 31 -10.93 4.84 -6.23
N ALA A 32 -11.03 3.53 -6.35
CA ALA A 32 -10.42 2.78 -7.44
C ALA A 32 -11.25 1.55 -7.80
N GLU A 33 -11.10 1.08 -9.04
CA GLU A 33 -11.72 -0.14 -9.56
C GLU A 33 -10.71 -1.29 -9.45
N ASP A 34 -11.17 -2.45 -9.01
CA ASP A 34 -10.36 -3.67 -9.00
C ASP A 34 -10.36 -4.38 -10.36
N LEU A 35 -9.57 -5.44 -10.50
CA LEU A 35 -9.49 -6.23 -11.74
C LEU A 35 -10.83 -6.87 -12.17
N ASN A 36 -11.82 -6.93 -11.28
CA ASN A 36 -13.16 -7.46 -11.57
C ASN A 36 -14.15 -6.35 -12.00
N GLY A 37 -13.71 -5.09 -12.05
CA GLY A 37 -14.54 -3.96 -12.37
C GLY A 37 -15.42 -3.49 -11.21
N VAL A 38 -15.06 -3.82 -9.98
CA VAL A 38 -15.77 -3.37 -8.78
C VAL A 38 -15.09 -2.11 -8.25
N GLU A 39 -15.87 -1.04 -8.09
CA GLU A 39 -15.39 0.21 -7.49
C GLU A 39 -15.36 0.10 -5.98
N HIS A 40 -14.25 0.49 -5.39
CA HIS A 40 -14.01 0.55 -3.94
C HIS A 40 -13.65 1.96 -3.53
N ASN A 41 -14.18 2.42 -2.38
CA ASN A 41 -13.78 3.66 -1.75
C ASN A 41 -13.35 3.40 -0.31
N LEU A 42 -12.16 3.86 0.06
CA LEU A 42 -11.58 3.61 1.38
C LEU A 42 -12.48 4.13 2.50
N TYR A 43 -12.90 5.39 2.43
CA TYR A 43 -13.67 5.97 3.54
C TYR A 43 -15.05 5.36 3.68
N SER A 44 -15.65 4.87 2.60
CA SER A 44 -16.91 4.14 2.68
C SER A 44 -16.78 2.86 3.49
N LEU A 45 -15.70 2.08 3.29
CA LEU A 45 -15.42 0.87 4.06
C LEU A 45 -15.14 1.18 5.54
N LEU A 46 -14.37 2.24 5.81
CA LEU A 46 -14.08 2.68 7.18
C LEU A 46 -15.33 3.18 7.90
N ASP A 47 -16.24 3.87 7.20
CA ASP A 47 -17.50 4.38 7.75
C ASP A 47 -18.49 3.23 8.04
N GLU A 48 -18.34 2.07 7.37
CA GLU A 48 -19.02 0.81 7.72
C GLU A 48 -18.42 0.13 8.97
N GLY A 49 -17.33 0.66 9.51
CA GLY A 49 -16.66 0.14 10.70
C GLY A 49 -15.60 -0.91 10.40
N LYS A 50 -15.25 -1.12 9.13
CA LYS A 50 -14.24 -2.11 8.71
C LYS A 50 -12.83 -1.56 8.93
N LYS A 51 -11.91 -2.44 9.32
CA LYS A 51 -10.46 -2.20 9.24
C LYS A 51 -10.03 -2.46 7.78
N VAL A 52 -9.17 -1.63 7.22
CA VAL A 52 -8.67 -1.83 5.85
C VAL A 52 -7.16 -2.07 5.89
N ILE A 53 -6.71 -3.12 5.21
CA ILE A 53 -5.30 -3.43 5.01
C ILE A 53 -4.97 -3.16 3.54
N ILE A 54 -3.94 -2.37 3.30
CA ILE A 54 -3.43 -2.06 1.97
C ILE A 54 -2.01 -2.59 1.86
N ASP A 55 -1.77 -3.43 0.86
CA ASP A 55 -0.43 -3.85 0.43
C ASP A 55 -0.06 -3.10 -0.85
N PHE A 56 0.77 -2.06 -0.71
CA PHE A 56 1.40 -1.41 -1.84
C PHE A 56 2.61 -2.21 -2.28
N SER A 57 2.50 -2.82 -3.42
CA SER A 57 3.52 -3.69 -3.99
C SER A 57 3.78 -3.38 -5.47
N ALA A 58 4.77 -4.05 -6.05
CA ALA A 58 5.01 -4.05 -7.49
C ALA A 58 5.29 -5.48 -7.96
N THR A 59 4.81 -5.85 -9.13
CA THR A 59 4.89 -7.23 -9.64
C THR A 59 6.32 -7.77 -9.74
N TRP A 60 7.31 -6.92 -10.00
CA TRP A 60 8.74 -7.26 -10.07
C TRP A 60 9.43 -7.35 -8.71
N CYS A 61 8.78 -6.91 -7.63
CA CYS A 61 9.37 -6.79 -6.29
C CYS A 61 9.52 -8.17 -5.63
N GLY A 62 10.73 -8.63 -5.45
CA GLY A 62 11.02 -9.92 -4.82
C GLY A 62 10.55 -10.04 -3.37
N PRO A 63 10.81 -9.06 -2.47
CA PRO A 63 10.26 -9.06 -1.11
C PRO A 63 8.74 -9.09 -1.06
N CYS A 64 8.07 -8.36 -1.97
CA CYS A 64 6.61 -8.36 -2.09
C CYS A 64 6.08 -9.75 -2.44
N TRP A 65 6.68 -10.38 -3.46
CA TRP A 65 6.36 -11.74 -3.86
C TRP A 65 6.58 -12.76 -2.73
N SER A 66 7.66 -12.58 -1.96
CA SER A 66 7.92 -13.45 -0.81
C SER A 66 6.84 -13.32 0.25
N TYR A 67 6.35 -12.11 0.53
CA TYR A 67 5.25 -11.89 1.46
C TYR A 67 3.93 -12.40 0.94
N HIS A 68 3.59 -12.11 -0.30
CA HIS A 68 2.39 -12.63 -0.97
C HIS A 68 2.31 -14.17 -0.84
N ASN A 69 3.41 -14.88 -1.10
CA ASN A 69 3.45 -16.35 -0.99
C ASN A 69 3.40 -16.88 0.46
N THR A 70 3.41 -16.05 1.48
CA THR A 70 3.13 -16.53 2.86
C THR A 70 1.66 -16.86 3.05
N GLY A 71 0.76 -16.29 2.22
CA GLY A 71 -0.68 -16.41 2.38
C GLY A 71 -1.26 -15.59 3.53
N ALA A 72 -0.45 -14.73 4.20
CA ALA A 72 -0.91 -14.01 5.39
C ALA A 72 -2.13 -13.12 5.11
N LEU A 73 -2.14 -12.40 3.98
CA LEU A 73 -3.27 -11.55 3.60
C LEU A 73 -4.48 -12.35 3.13
N GLU A 74 -4.26 -13.51 2.51
CA GLU A 74 -5.33 -14.45 2.14
C GLU A 74 -6.01 -15.03 3.38
N ASP A 75 -5.22 -15.50 4.36
CA ASP A 75 -5.75 -16.01 5.64
C ASP A 75 -6.62 -14.95 6.37
N ILE A 76 -6.19 -13.66 6.33
CA ILE A 76 -6.98 -12.56 6.88
C ILE A 76 -8.28 -12.37 6.10
N TRP A 77 -8.20 -12.37 4.77
CA TRP A 77 -9.35 -12.20 3.90
C TRP A 77 -10.39 -13.31 4.09
N GLU A 78 -9.94 -14.57 4.13
CA GLU A 78 -10.82 -15.71 4.36
C GLU A 78 -11.47 -15.68 5.75
N THR A 79 -10.73 -15.25 6.77
CA THR A 79 -11.20 -15.29 8.16
C THR A 79 -12.04 -14.08 8.53
N TYR A 80 -11.60 -12.88 8.15
CA TYR A 80 -12.15 -11.60 8.61
C TYR A 80 -12.77 -10.76 7.50
N GLY A 81 -12.64 -11.18 6.24
CA GLY A 81 -13.20 -10.52 5.08
C GLY A 81 -14.72 -10.71 4.94
N PRO A 82 -15.30 -10.29 3.80
CA PRO A 82 -16.74 -10.28 3.57
C PRO A 82 -17.44 -11.63 3.70
N ASP A 83 -16.75 -12.72 3.36
CA ASP A 83 -17.29 -14.09 3.49
C ASP A 83 -16.99 -14.73 4.85
N GLY A 84 -16.16 -14.07 5.69
CA GLY A 84 -15.84 -14.46 7.07
C GLY A 84 -16.64 -13.65 8.09
N THR A 85 -15.93 -12.90 8.98
CA THR A 85 -16.59 -12.06 10.01
C THR A 85 -17.01 -10.67 9.51
N ASP A 86 -16.60 -10.28 8.29
CA ASP A 86 -16.86 -9.00 7.65
C ASP A 86 -16.30 -7.77 8.41
N GLU A 87 -15.20 -7.96 9.12
CA GLU A 87 -14.56 -6.92 9.94
C GLU A 87 -13.37 -6.25 9.25
N VAL A 88 -12.74 -6.94 8.27
CA VAL A 88 -11.53 -6.49 7.59
C VAL A 88 -11.73 -6.50 6.07
N TYR A 89 -11.17 -5.50 5.41
CA TYR A 89 -11.04 -5.48 3.97
C TYR A 89 -9.56 -5.42 3.58
N VAL A 90 -9.15 -6.20 2.59
CA VAL A 90 -7.75 -6.29 2.14
C VAL A 90 -7.67 -5.83 0.70
N PHE A 91 -6.62 -5.06 0.38
CA PHE A 91 -6.31 -4.67 -1.00
C PHE A 91 -4.84 -4.94 -1.32
N PHE A 92 -4.59 -5.58 -2.43
CA PHE A 92 -3.32 -5.48 -3.13
C PHE A 92 -3.41 -4.31 -4.11
N ILE A 93 -2.45 -3.39 -4.04
CA ILE A 93 -2.36 -2.27 -4.96
C ILE A 93 -1.03 -2.37 -5.71
N GLU A 94 -1.11 -2.73 -7.01
CA GLU A 94 0.03 -2.62 -7.92
C GLU A 94 0.33 -1.14 -8.14
N ALA A 95 1.42 -0.68 -7.54
CA ALA A 95 1.71 0.73 -7.40
C ALA A 95 2.81 1.24 -8.36
N ASP A 96 3.30 0.39 -9.26
CA ASP A 96 4.20 0.78 -10.35
C ASP A 96 3.43 0.86 -11.67
N ASP A 97 2.98 2.05 -12.06
CA ASP A 97 2.21 2.29 -13.29
C ASP A 97 2.98 1.95 -14.59
N THR A 98 4.23 1.47 -14.49
CA THR A 98 5.00 0.98 -15.65
C THR A 98 4.86 -0.51 -15.91
N THR A 99 4.25 -1.25 -14.99
CA THR A 99 3.91 -2.67 -15.16
C THR A 99 2.65 -2.85 -16.01
N THR A 100 2.43 -4.07 -16.47
CA THR A 100 1.31 -4.39 -17.37
C THR A 100 0.42 -5.47 -16.77
N PRO A 101 -0.83 -5.64 -17.25
CA PRO A 101 -1.68 -6.74 -16.82
C PRO A 101 -1.03 -8.12 -16.97
N GLU A 102 -0.18 -8.33 -18.00
CA GLU A 102 0.57 -9.57 -18.20
C GLU A 102 1.60 -9.79 -17.07
N ASP A 103 2.10 -8.71 -16.43
CA ASP A 103 3.00 -8.84 -15.29
C ASP A 103 2.22 -9.33 -14.05
N LEU A 104 0.99 -8.86 -13.82
CA LEU A 104 0.09 -9.40 -12.79
C LEU A 104 -0.26 -10.87 -13.04
N GLU A 105 -0.50 -11.24 -14.30
CA GLU A 105 -0.78 -12.63 -14.71
C GLU A 105 0.45 -13.56 -14.63
N GLY A 106 1.63 -13.01 -14.39
CA GLY A 106 2.89 -13.78 -14.36
C GLY A 106 3.42 -14.17 -15.73
N THR A 107 2.87 -13.64 -16.81
CA THR A 107 3.27 -13.92 -18.20
C THR A 107 4.14 -12.81 -18.81
N GLY A 108 4.22 -11.67 -18.15
CA GLY A 108 5.02 -10.52 -18.54
C GLY A 108 6.50 -10.68 -18.24
N THR A 109 7.25 -9.58 -18.36
CA THR A 109 8.71 -9.56 -18.16
C THR A 109 9.14 -8.89 -16.86
N ALA A 110 8.25 -8.11 -16.24
CA ALA A 110 8.49 -7.39 -14.98
C ALA A 110 7.68 -8.02 -13.84
N THR A 111 7.84 -9.33 -13.63
CA THR A 111 7.05 -10.06 -12.62
C THR A 111 7.87 -11.15 -11.93
N GLN A 112 7.48 -11.49 -10.71
CA GLN A 112 7.99 -12.62 -9.94
C GLN A 112 7.14 -13.89 -10.12
N GLY A 113 5.89 -13.74 -10.58
CA GLY A 113 4.95 -14.85 -10.77
C GLY A 113 3.53 -14.37 -11.04
N ASN A 114 2.56 -15.27 -10.92
CA ASN A 114 1.14 -14.95 -11.10
C ASN A 114 0.55 -14.43 -9.78
N TRP A 115 0.26 -13.13 -9.72
CA TRP A 115 -0.25 -12.45 -8.53
C TRP A 115 -1.76 -12.59 -8.36
N ILE A 116 -2.44 -13.03 -9.42
CA ILE A 116 -3.90 -13.16 -9.45
C ILE A 116 -4.32 -14.56 -8.98
N GLU A 117 -3.53 -15.59 -9.33
CA GLU A 117 -3.86 -16.97 -9.03
C GLU A 117 -3.81 -17.24 -7.52
N GLY A 118 -4.94 -17.58 -6.92
CA GLY A 118 -5.06 -17.87 -5.49
C GLY A 118 -5.31 -16.62 -4.62
N THR A 119 -5.42 -15.43 -5.22
CA THR A 119 -5.74 -14.20 -4.49
C THR A 119 -7.25 -13.98 -4.48
N GLY A 120 -7.86 -14.08 -3.28
CA GLY A 120 -9.31 -13.92 -3.08
C GLY A 120 -9.72 -12.46 -2.83
N TYR A 121 -8.79 -11.60 -2.41
CA TYR A 121 -9.06 -10.19 -2.12
C TYR A 121 -8.85 -9.29 -3.36
N PRO A 122 -9.44 -8.08 -3.39
CA PRO A 122 -9.33 -7.14 -4.50
C PRO A 122 -7.89 -6.77 -4.86
N ILE A 123 -7.60 -6.78 -6.15
CA ILE A 123 -6.35 -6.28 -6.75
C ILE A 123 -6.69 -5.04 -7.54
N ILE A 124 -6.03 -3.93 -7.21
CA ILE A 124 -6.09 -2.66 -7.94
C ILE A 124 -4.81 -2.52 -8.76
N ASP A 125 -4.95 -2.40 -10.07
CA ASP A 125 -3.85 -2.11 -11.00
C ASP A 125 -3.69 -0.60 -11.19
N ASN A 126 -2.49 -0.15 -11.58
CA ASN A 126 -2.18 1.26 -11.83
C ASN A 126 -2.46 2.17 -10.61
N GLY A 127 -2.08 1.71 -9.43
CA GLY A 127 -2.30 2.40 -8.17
C GLY A 127 -1.22 3.39 -7.76
N GLY A 128 -0.32 3.79 -8.67
CA GLY A 128 0.80 4.70 -8.37
C GLY A 128 0.34 6.04 -7.79
N SER A 129 -0.76 6.59 -8.27
CA SER A 129 -1.32 7.84 -7.72
C SER A 129 -1.79 7.70 -6.27
N ILE A 130 -2.34 6.54 -5.89
CA ILE A 130 -2.72 6.25 -4.49
C ILE A 130 -1.45 6.16 -3.64
N PHE A 131 -0.43 5.43 -4.13
CA PHE A 131 0.85 5.30 -3.43
C PHE A 131 1.55 6.66 -3.22
N ASP A 132 1.48 7.56 -4.20
CA ASP A 132 2.01 8.92 -4.10
C ASP A 132 1.29 9.74 -3.01
N ASP A 133 -0.04 9.63 -2.89
CA ASP A 133 -0.83 10.30 -1.85
C ASP A 133 -0.45 9.81 -0.44
N TYR A 134 0.00 8.58 -0.31
CA TYR A 134 0.55 8.02 0.94
C TYR A 134 2.03 8.34 1.14
N ALA A 135 2.61 9.17 0.26
CA ALA A 135 4.03 9.50 0.24
C ALA A 135 4.92 8.22 0.20
N GLY A 136 4.47 7.21 -0.53
CA GLY A 136 5.12 5.91 -0.60
C GLY A 136 6.57 6.00 -1.06
N ALA A 137 7.47 5.25 -0.42
CA ALA A 137 8.90 5.36 -0.62
C ALA A 137 9.59 4.03 -1.00
N TYR A 138 8.95 2.89 -0.74
CA TYR A 138 9.49 1.55 -1.03
C TYR A 138 8.39 0.49 -1.11
N TYR A 139 8.73 -0.67 -1.64
CA TYR A 139 7.87 -1.85 -1.74
C TYR A 139 8.45 -3.06 -0.98
N PRO A 140 7.61 -3.89 -0.34
CA PRO A 140 6.21 -3.59 -0.08
C PRO A 140 6.07 -2.57 1.07
N THR A 141 5.01 -1.77 1.01
CA THR A 141 4.55 -0.97 2.14
C THR A 141 3.16 -1.44 2.52
N ILE A 142 2.99 -1.90 3.75
CA ILE A 142 1.72 -2.44 4.22
C ILE A 142 1.16 -1.55 5.31
N TYR A 143 -0.02 -0.99 5.05
CA TYR A 143 -0.74 -0.18 6.02
C TYR A 143 -1.97 -0.92 6.56
N THR A 144 -2.17 -0.82 7.86
CA THR A 144 -3.46 -1.10 8.51
C THR A 144 -4.13 0.22 8.85
N ILE A 145 -5.37 0.39 8.41
CA ILE A 145 -6.16 1.61 8.59
C ILE A 145 -7.40 1.27 9.40
N CYS A 146 -7.54 1.92 10.55
CA CYS A 146 -8.68 1.73 11.43
C CYS A 146 -9.90 2.57 10.99
N PRO A 147 -11.13 2.26 11.47
CA PRO A 147 -12.34 3.02 11.16
C PRO A 147 -12.27 4.51 11.48
N ASN A 148 -11.41 4.93 12.41
CA ASN A 148 -11.12 6.33 12.70
C ASN A 148 -10.21 7.01 11.68
N ARG A 149 -9.88 6.32 10.57
CA ARG A 149 -9.02 6.76 9.47
C ARG A 149 -7.53 6.90 9.82
N MET A 150 -7.11 6.48 11.01
CA MET A 150 -5.70 6.48 11.38
C MET A 150 -5.02 5.27 10.76
N LEU A 151 -3.91 5.52 10.06
CA LEU A 151 -3.05 4.48 9.49
C LEU A 151 -1.91 4.12 10.44
N MET A 152 -1.42 2.90 10.27
CA MET A 152 -0.20 2.39 10.88
C MET A 152 0.50 1.48 9.88
N GLU A 153 1.80 1.64 9.70
CA GLU A 153 2.58 0.71 8.90
C GLU A 153 2.77 -0.59 9.68
N SER A 154 2.18 -1.67 9.16
CA SER A 154 2.17 -2.97 9.82
C SER A 154 3.29 -3.90 9.39
N SER A 155 4.09 -3.52 8.36
CA SER A 155 5.14 -4.38 7.82
C SER A 155 4.62 -5.75 7.30
N GLN A 156 5.53 -6.65 6.97
CA GLN A 156 5.26 -8.01 6.50
C GLN A 156 5.06 -8.96 7.68
N ILE A 157 3.97 -8.81 8.40
CA ILE A 157 3.65 -9.60 9.59
C ILE A 157 2.68 -10.75 9.27
N SER A 158 2.49 -11.67 10.21
CA SER A 158 1.56 -12.79 10.07
C SER A 158 0.09 -12.34 10.12
N ALA A 159 -0.81 -13.23 9.70
CA ALA A 159 -2.26 -13.00 9.82
C ALA A 159 -2.69 -12.74 11.27
N ASP A 160 -2.16 -13.50 12.22
CA ASP A 160 -2.47 -13.36 13.65
C ASP A 160 -2.04 -11.98 14.20
N ASP A 161 -0.88 -11.47 13.74
CA ASP A 161 -0.37 -10.16 14.16
C ASP A 161 -1.19 -9.00 13.56
N HIS A 162 -1.72 -9.16 12.34
CA HIS A 162 -2.63 -8.18 11.74
C HIS A 162 -4.01 -8.15 12.43
N ALA A 163 -4.45 -9.30 12.95
CA ALA A 163 -5.74 -9.44 13.62
C ALA A 163 -5.72 -8.87 15.06
N ALA A 164 -4.54 -8.75 15.67
CA ALA A 164 -4.38 -8.27 17.04
C ALA A 164 -4.57 -6.75 17.16
#